data_2ba618d8a8c29f5f56edcab1903a32d8
#
_entry.id   2ba618d8a8c29f5f56edcab1903a32d8
#
_cell.length_a   1.000
_cell.length_b   1.000
_cell.length_c   1.000
_cell.angle_alpha   90.00
_cell.angle_beta   90.00
_cell.angle_gamma   90.00
#
_symmetry.space_group_name_H-M   'P 1'
#
loop_
_entity.id
_entity.type
_entity.pdbx_description
1 polymer ?
#
loop_
_entity_poly.entity_id
_entity_poly.type
_entity_poly.pdbx_seq_one_letter_code
_entity_poly.pdbx_strand_id
1 'polypeptide(L)'
;MKCYIKDYPRAQFVRTDWENLNGTWDFGFDDENAGEKEKWYQEFKGDKKINVPFTYETKLSGIQDETRHDFIWYHRTINVDGVKLENNRYILHFEGSDFITKVWVNGAYAGSHRGGYARCSFDVTNLVHDGENELTVKVEDSFDTQQPRGKQRWINENFGCWYVQTTGIWKTVWSEYVPKISLASVKMTPDLQNAALKLEYEVAAAEKDLDDDLMITATVSFRGTTVAKQCVLANQKHVETTINVAYEGTVGLEWGVRVWTPAEPDLYDIDFAVTHKGEIVDTVGSYFAMREIRIDGPNILLNGHPLYQRLILDQGYWKDSHLTPPSEEALVEDIDKIHALGYNGLRKHQKTEDERFLYWCDVKGMLVWSEMAAAYRYTDYAVEEFTKEWMEIVRQNYNHPCIITWTPMNESWGVSQIETRKVEQHFTEAVYYLTKSLDTMRPVIVNDGWEHTVSDIITLHDYEEVGDTLYKRYTEYKDQILTTEVYHSGKSALANGYEYKGQPIIISEYGGIAFNNDDSGWGYGNKVNTKEDFIKRFDDITTAVKKIPYCCGFCYTQVSDVQQEINGLMDMERNFKVEPEIIQEINERKVGYWRTFM
;
A
#
# COMPACT_ATOMS: atom_id res chain seq x y z
N MET A 1 20.85 -2.00 5.52
CA MET A 1 20.22 -1.72 6.81
C MET A 1 20.47 -2.86 7.76
N LYS A 2 20.64 -2.55 9.03
CA LYS A 2 21.03 -3.51 10.07
C LYS A 2 19.89 -4.47 10.46
N CYS A 3 18.65 -4.01 10.36
CA CYS A 3 17.48 -4.78 10.80
C CYS A 3 16.80 -5.61 9.70
N TYR A 4 17.25 -5.54 8.43
CA TYR A 4 16.63 -6.31 7.36
C TYR A 4 16.80 -7.83 7.58
N ILE A 5 15.69 -8.55 7.52
CA ILE A 5 15.62 -10.02 7.51
C ILE A 5 14.83 -10.41 6.26
N LYS A 6 15.42 -11.26 5.42
CA LYS A 6 14.76 -11.75 4.20
C LYS A 6 13.43 -12.45 4.55
N ASP A 7 12.40 -12.18 3.76
CA ASP A 7 11.04 -12.70 3.93
C ASP A 7 10.33 -12.28 5.23
N TYR A 8 10.95 -11.46 6.09
CA TYR A 8 10.28 -10.93 7.28
C TYR A 8 9.19 -9.92 6.87
N PRO A 9 7.93 -10.12 7.28
CA PRO A 9 6.82 -9.38 6.68
C PRO A 9 6.69 -7.92 7.13
N ARG A 10 7.30 -7.55 8.27
CA ARG A 10 7.13 -6.22 8.92
C ARG A 10 8.47 -5.51 9.09
N ALA A 11 9.04 -5.06 7.98
CA ALA A 11 10.42 -4.54 7.90
C ALA A 11 10.71 -3.32 8.81
N GLN A 12 9.68 -2.56 9.21
CA GLN A 12 9.83 -1.39 10.09
C GLN A 12 9.58 -1.68 11.56
N PHE A 13 9.44 -2.96 11.96
CA PHE A 13 9.22 -3.33 13.36
C PHE A 13 9.67 -4.76 13.61
N VAL A 14 11.00 -4.95 13.64
CA VAL A 14 11.63 -6.28 13.53
C VAL A 14 11.97 -6.84 14.91
N ARG A 15 11.47 -8.05 15.18
CA ARG A 15 11.94 -8.94 16.25
C ARG A 15 12.55 -10.20 15.63
N THR A 16 13.49 -10.82 16.33
CA THR A 16 14.20 -11.99 15.82
C THR A 16 13.50 -13.31 16.13
N ASP A 17 12.56 -13.32 17.06
CA ASP A 17 11.88 -14.53 17.51
C ASP A 17 10.50 -14.68 16.84
N TRP A 18 10.53 -15.11 15.59
CA TRP A 18 9.38 -15.26 14.71
C TRP A 18 9.47 -16.52 13.86
N GLU A 19 8.34 -16.93 13.31
CA GLU A 19 8.23 -18.08 12.41
C GLU A 19 7.32 -17.75 11.22
N ASN A 20 7.78 -18.07 10.00
CA ASN A 20 6.99 -18.00 8.79
C ASN A 20 6.07 -19.23 8.71
N LEU A 21 4.76 -18.99 8.66
CA LEU A 21 3.75 -20.04 8.59
C LEU A 21 3.21 -20.27 7.17
N ASN A 22 3.82 -19.70 6.14
CA ASN A 22 3.50 -20.02 4.75
C ASN A 22 3.81 -21.51 4.42
N GLY A 23 3.40 -21.94 3.25
CA GLY A 23 3.64 -23.30 2.75
C GLY A 23 2.36 -24.12 2.66
N THR A 24 2.47 -25.43 2.75
CA THR A 24 1.33 -26.32 2.54
C THR A 24 0.43 -26.41 3.77
N TRP A 25 -0.86 -26.08 3.58
CA TRP A 25 -1.91 -26.23 4.58
C TRP A 25 -2.96 -27.24 4.09
N ASP A 26 -3.71 -27.83 5.02
CA ASP A 26 -4.97 -28.50 4.71
C ASP A 26 -6.01 -27.47 4.32
N PHE A 27 -6.90 -27.80 3.39
CA PHE A 27 -7.85 -26.87 2.82
C PHE A 27 -9.19 -27.54 2.49
N GLY A 28 -10.29 -26.79 2.58
CA GLY A 28 -11.62 -27.26 2.20
C GLY A 28 -12.54 -26.14 1.80
N PHE A 29 -13.36 -26.40 0.76
CA PHE A 29 -14.52 -25.57 0.43
C PHE A 29 -15.70 -25.94 1.33
N ASP A 30 -16.50 -24.94 1.71
CA ASP A 30 -17.67 -25.11 2.59
C ASP A 30 -18.89 -24.41 1.98
N ASP A 31 -19.24 -24.78 0.76
CA ASP A 31 -20.27 -24.10 -0.05
C ASP A 31 -21.64 -24.05 0.64
N GLU A 32 -21.92 -24.98 1.56
CA GLU A 32 -23.14 -25.02 2.36
C GLU A 32 -23.05 -24.17 3.65
N ASN A 33 -21.88 -23.55 3.93
CA ASN A 33 -21.58 -22.86 5.19
C ASN A 33 -21.92 -23.69 6.44
N ALA A 34 -21.62 -24.97 6.37
CA ALA A 34 -21.94 -25.95 7.43
C ALA A 34 -20.79 -26.13 8.44
N GLY A 35 -19.56 -25.74 8.09
CA GLY A 35 -18.34 -26.06 8.83
C GLY A 35 -18.34 -25.58 10.28
N GLU A 36 -18.86 -24.38 10.58
CA GLU A 36 -18.98 -23.94 11.97
C GLU A 36 -19.97 -24.80 12.78
N LYS A 37 -21.12 -25.15 12.19
CA LYS A 37 -22.12 -26.03 12.82
C LYS A 37 -21.59 -27.44 13.01
N GLU A 38 -20.82 -27.93 12.06
CA GLU A 38 -20.18 -29.26 12.09
C GLU A 38 -18.85 -29.27 12.85
N LYS A 39 -18.42 -28.11 13.35
CA LYS A 39 -17.23 -27.92 14.17
C LYS A 39 -15.91 -28.32 13.46
N TRP A 40 -15.75 -27.90 12.22
CA TRP A 40 -14.50 -28.14 11.48
C TRP A 40 -13.27 -27.56 12.21
N TYR A 41 -13.47 -26.59 13.10
CA TYR A 41 -12.43 -26.05 13.98
C TYR A 41 -12.01 -27.01 15.11
N GLN A 42 -12.71 -28.14 15.33
CA GLN A 42 -12.33 -29.20 16.26
C GLN A 42 -11.89 -30.48 15.52
N GLU A 43 -12.54 -30.81 14.40
CA GLU A 43 -12.23 -31.94 13.54
C GLU A 43 -12.32 -31.46 12.09
N PHE A 44 -11.15 -31.12 11.53
CA PHE A 44 -11.08 -30.55 10.18
C PHE A 44 -11.52 -31.56 9.13
N LYS A 45 -12.36 -31.13 8.17
CA LYS A 45 -12.94 -32.02 7.16
C LYS A 45 -12.57 -31.63 5.72
N GLY A 46 -11.68 -30.66 5.52
CA GLY A 46 -11.18 -30.33 4.18
C GLY A 46 -10.43 -31.49 3.56
N ASP A 47 -10.59 -31.68 2.26
CA ASP A 47 -10.05 -32.79 1.49
C ASP A 47 -8.90 -32.43 0.54
N LYS A 48 -8.49 -31.16 0.58
CA LYS A 48 -7.48 -30.58 -0.31
C LYS A 48 -6.24 -30.09 0.46
N LYS A 49 -5.21 -29.80 -0.30
CA LYS A 49 -4.04 -29.04 0.17
C LYS A 49 -3.94 -27.74 -0.61
N ILE A 50 -3.50 -26.68 0.05
CA ILE A 50 -3.24 -25.38 -0.56
C ILE A 50 -1.85 -24.88 -0.18
N ASN A 51 -1.20 -24.18 -1.07
CA ASN A 51 0.08 -23.53 -0.80
C ASN A 51 -0.15 -22.05 -0.41
N VAL A 52 -0.19 -21.76 0.90
CA VAL A 52 -0.32 -20.40 1.46
C VAL A 52 0.98 -19.62 1.19
N PRO A 53 0.93 -18.33 0.77
CA PRO A 53 -0.22 -17.43 0.80
C PRO A 53 -0.98 -17.31 -0.54
N PHE A 54 -0.91 -18.31 -1.41
CA PHE A 54 -1.60 -18.24 -2.71
C PHE A 54 -3.05 -18.67 -2.56
N THR A 55 -3.98 -17.85 -3.07
CA THR A 55 -5.42 -18.15 -2.99
C THR A 55 -5.80 -19.23 -3.97
N TYR A 56 -6.89 -19.95 -3.69
CA TYR A 56 -7.28 -21.16 -4.41
C TYR A 56 -7.51 -20.94 -5.92
N GLU A 57 -7.82 -19.71 -6.32
CA GLU A 57 -8.00 -19.34 -7.73
C GLU A 57 -6.69 -19.41 -8.53
N THR A 58 -5.56 -19.29 -7.85
CA THR A 58 -4.26 -19.14 -8.48
C THR A 58 -3.58 -20.47 -8.78
N LYS A 59 -2.73 -20.49 -9.81
CA LYS A 59 -1.92 -21.66 -10.14
C LYS A 59 -0.92 -22.02 -9.05
N LEU A 60 -0.29 -21.01 -8.40
CA LEU A 60 0.71 -21.25 -7.37
C LEU A 60 0.12 -21.80 -6.06
N SER A 61 -1.18 -21.71 -5.86
CA SER A 61 -1.88 -22.37 -4.75
C SER A 61 -1.85 -23.90 -4.84
N GLY A 62 -1.73 -24.43 -6.08
CA GLY A 62 -1.85 -25.86 -6.37
C GLY A 62 -3.29 -26.35 -6.58
N ILE A 63 -4.29 -25.47 -6.50
CA ILE A 63 -5.72 -25.76 -6.73
C ILE A 63 -6.16 -25.24 -8.10
N GLN A 64 -5.98 -23.95 -8.36
CA GLN A 64 -6.30 -23.30 -9.63
C GLN A 64 -7.78 -23.46 -10.03
N ASP A 65 -8.68 -23.08 -9.13
CA ASP A 65 -10.13 -23.08 -9.35
C ASP A 65 -10.65 -21.64 -9.31
N GLU A 66 -11.01 -21.07 -10.46
CA GLU A 66 -11.52 -19.70 -10.56
C GLU A 66 -13.02 -19.59 -10.30
N THR A 67 -13.70 -20.69 -9.96
CA THR A 67 -15.11 -20.67 -9.58
C THR A 67 -15.29 -20.03 -8.20
N ARG A 68 -16.50 -19.53 -7.95
CA ARG A 68 -16.80 -18.85 -6.70
C ARG A 68 -17.07 -19.84 -5.58
N HIS A 69 -16.37 -19.67 -4.46
CA HIS A 69 -16.60 -20.35 -3.19
C HIS A 69 -16.59 -19.30 -2.07
N ASP A 70 -17.77 -19.01 -1.49
CA ASP A 70 -17.91 -17.93 -0.51
C ASP A 70 -17.34 -18.28 0.87
N PHE A 71 -17.17 -19.55 1.18
CA PHE A 71 -16.68 -20.03 2.47
C PHE A 71 -15.60 -21.06 2.27
N ILE A 72 -14.43 -20.79 2.82
CA ILE A 72 -13.26 -21.65 2.72
C ILE A 72 -12.60 -21.82 4.08
N TRP A 73 -11.95 -22.97 4.26
CA TRP A 73 -11.30 -23.33 5.51
C TRP A 73 -9.86 -23.75 5.26
N TYR A 74 -9.00 -23.32 6.18
CA TYR A 74 -7.59 -23.71 6.25
C TYR A 74 -7.31 -24.38 7.58
N HIS A 75 -6.34 -25.32 7.57
CA HIS A 75 -5.90 -25.98 8.78
C HIS A 75 -4.43 -26.34 8.69
N ARG A 76 -3.73 -26.20 9.81
CA ARG A 76 -2.36 -26.71 9.97
C ARG A 76 -2.00 -26.86 11.44
N THR A 77 -1.00 -27.73 11.72
CA THR A 77 -0.32 -27.78 13.01
C THR A 77 0.77 -26.70 13.10
N ILE A 78 0.85 -26.02 14.23
CA ILE A 78 1.93 -25.12 14.62
C ILE A 78 2.63 -25.66 15.86
N ASN A 79 3.95 -25.43 15.98
CA ASN A 79 4.71 -25.91 17.13
C ASN A 79 5.10 -24.72 18.03
N VAL A 80 4.78 -24.79 19.31
CA VAL A 80 5.01 -23.73 20.28
C VAL A 80 6.01 -24.17 21.35
N ASP A 81 7.01 -23.33 21.60
CA ASP A 81 7.99 -23.54 22.66
C ASP A 81 7.44 -23.02 24.00
N GLY A 82 7.10 -23.95 24.89
CA GLY A 82 6.53 -23.66 26.22
C GLY A 82 7.47 -22.85 27.10
N VAL A 83 8.78 -22.99 26.96
CA VAL A 83 9.76 -22.20 27.73
C VAL A 83 9.72 -20.73 27.31
N LYS A 84 9.65 -20.46 26.00
CA LYS A 84 9.47 -19.10 25.50
C LYS A 84 8.13 -18.51 25.94
N LEU A 85 7.06 -19.30 25.96
CA LEU A 85 5.71 -18.88 26.34
C LEU A 85 5.61 -18.41 27.79
N GLU A 86 6.48 -18.86 28.71
CA GLU A 86 6.44 -18.44 30.13
C GLU A 86 6.55 -16.92 30.30
N ASN A 87 7.38 -16.25 29.48
CA ASN A 87 7.66 -14.81 29.59
C ASN A 87 7.14 -14.01 28.40
N ASN A 88 6.62 -14.65 27.37
CA ASN A 88 6.13 -14.01 26.16
C ASN A 88 4.64 -14.26 25.94
N ARG A 89 4.06 -13.46 25.08
CA ARG A 89 2.81 -13.70 24.38
C ARG A 89 3.14 -14.39 23.06
N TYR A 90 2.22 -15.17 22.52
CA TYR A 90 2.32 -15.78 21.20
C TYR A 90 1.28 -15.16 20.28
N ILE A 91 1.73 -14.45 19.27
CA ILE A 91 0.88 -13.66 18.39
C ILE A 91 0.91 -14.26 16.98
N LEU A 92 -0.27 -14.49 16.43
CA LEU A 92 -0.46 -14.88 15.02
C LEU A 92 -0.77 -13.64 14.20
N HIS A 93 -0.15 -13.51 13.02
CA HIS A 93 -0.35 -12.42 12.09
C HIS A 93 -0.74 -12.93 10.71
N PHE A 94 -1.71 -12.26 10.09
CA PHE A 94 -2.09 -12.42 8.70
C PHE A 94 -1.88 -11.07 8.02
N GLU A 95 -0.94 -10.98 7.08
CA GLU A 95 -0.63 -9.71 6.40
C GLU A 95 -1.74 -9.26 5.44
N GLY A 96 -2.60 -10.19 5.00
CA GLY A 96 -3.80 -9.94 4.24
C GLY A 96 -4.60 -11.22 4.02
N SER A 97 -5.90 -11.15 4.30
CA SER A 97 -6.84 -12.27 4.15
C SER A 97 -8.23 -11.73 3.82
N ASP A 98 -8.71 -11.94 2.61
CA ASP A 98 -9.92 -11.34 2.05
C ASP A 98 -11.12 -12.29 2.22
N PHE A 99 -12.18 -11.95 2.90
CA PHE A 99 -12.54 -10.66 3.47
C PHE A 99 -12.84 -10.76 4.99
N ILE A 100 -13.61 -11.79 5.45
CA ILE A 100 -13.91 -12.02 6.86
C ILE A 100 -13.12 -13.25 7.33
N THR A 101 -12.12 -13.02 8.17
CA THR A 101 -11.26 -14.05 8.70
C THR A 101 -11.64 -14.39 10.13
N LYS A 102 -11.87 -15.67 10.42
CA LYS A 102 -12.10 -16.21 11.77
C LYS A 102 -11.02 -17.23 12.11
N VAL A 103 -10.49 -17.16 13.32
CA VAL A 103 -9.36 -17.99 13.76
C VAL A 103 -9.73 -18.78 15.00
N TRP A 104 -9.35 -20.06 15.01
CA TRP A 104 -9.41 -20.97 16.16
C TRP A 104 -8.05 -21.60 16.41
N VAL A 105 -7.72 -21.80 17.67
CA VAL A 105 -6.54 -22.54 18.10
C VAL A 105 -6.98 -23.62 19.06
N ASN A 106 -6.60 -24.88 18.82
CA ASN A 106 -7.01 -26.06 19.60
C ASN A 106 -8.54 -26.15 19.79
N GLY A 107 -9.30 -25.77 18.76
CA GLY A 107 -10.75 -25.73 18.77
C GLY A 107 -11.38 -24.58 19.55
N ALA A 108 -10.58 -23.70 20.17
CA ALA A 108 -11.05 -22.51 20.87
C ALA A 108 -10.98 -21.26 19.96
N TYR A 109 -12.04 -20.45 19.97
CA TYR A 109 -12.12 -19.24 19.14
C TYR A 109 -11.13 -18.18 19.61
N ALA A 110 -10.27 -17.73 18.71
CA ALA A 110 -9.27 -16.69 18.97
C ALA A 110 -9.75 -15.29 18.61
N GLY A 111 -10.58 -15.17 17.57
CA GLY A 111 -11.08 -13.86 17.12
C GLY A 111 -11.45 -13.84 15.64
N SER A 112 -11.85 -12.66 15.17
CA SER A 112 -12.14 -12.39 13.76
C SER A 112 -11.70 -11.00 13.33
N HIS A 113 -11.44 -10.86 12.04
CA HIS A 113 -11.16 -9.59 11.38
C HIS A 113 -12.03 -9.45 10.12
N ARG A 114 -12.35 -8.22 9.76
CA ARG A 114 -13.05 -7.86 8.53
C ARG A 114 -12.21 -6.82 7.81
N GLY A 115 -11.88 -7.10 6.56
CA GLY A 115 -10.98 -6.33 5.73
C GLY A 115 -9.99 -7.25 5.03
N GLY A 116 -9.72 -7.02 3.74
CA GLY A 116 -8.91 -7.92 2.91
C GLY A 116 -7.44 -7.51 2.79
N TYR A 117 -7.11 -6.25 3.09
CA TYR A 117 -5.85 -5.63 2.71
C TYR A 117 -4.94 -5.28 3.88
N ALA A 118 -5.52 -4.93 5.03
CA ALA A 118 -4.78 -4.62 6.25
C ALA A 118 -4.32 -5.89 6.99
N ARG A 119 -3.20 -5.78 7.73
CA ARG A 119 -2.76 -6.84 8.64
C ARG A 119 -3.75 -7.01 9.77
N CYS A 120 -4.08 -8.26 10.10
CA CYS A 120 -4.76 -8.60 11.33
C CYS A 120 -3.91 -9.51 12.21
N SER A 121 -4.07 -9.37 13.53
CA SER A 121 -3.25 -10.07 14.52
C SER A 121 -4.11 -10.61 15.66
N PHE A 122 -3.75 -11.81 16.15
CA PHE A 122 -4.48 -12.50 17.20
C PHE A 122 -3.52 -12.91 18.31
N ASP A 123 -3.75 -12.44 19.53
CA ASP A 123 -3.04 -12.93 20.71
C ASP A 123 -3.66 -14.24 21.15
N VAL A 124 -2.94 -15.33 20.89
CA VAL A 124 -3.39 -16.70 21.17
C VAL A 124 -2.68 -17.33 22.36
N THR A 125 -1.96 -16.52 23.15
CA THR A 125 -1.17 -16.96 24.30
C THR A 125 -1.89 -17.93 25.23
N ASN A 126 -3.18 -17.66 25.51
CA ASN A 126 -3.95 -18.47 26.42
C ASN A 126 -4.63 -19.68 25.74
N LEU A 127 -4.44 -19.86 24.44
CA LEU A 127 -5.05 -20.93 23.64
C LEU A 127 -4.02 -21.96 23.19
N VAL A 128 -2.73 -21.65 23.30
CA VAL A 128 -1.62 -22.56 22.93
C VAL A 128 -1.01 -23.23 24.15
N HIS A 129 -0.33 -24.34 23.92
CA HIS A 129 0.47 -25.08 24.90
C HIS A 129 1.81 -25.49 24.29
N ASP A 130 2.71 -25.99 25.11
CA ASP A 130 4.00 -26.53 24.64
C ASP A 130 3.79 -27.70 23.64
N GLY A 131 4.57 -27.67 22.56
CA GLY A 131 4.50 -28.63 21.48
C GLY A 131 3.49 -28.31 20.39
N GLU A 132 2.84 -29.31 19.82
CA GLU A 132 1.93 -29.19 18.67
C GLU A 132 0.58 -28.60 19.07
N ASN A 133 0.12 -27.64 18.27
CA ASN A 133 -1.16 -26.96 18.42
C ASN A 133 -1.88 -26.90 17.08
N GLU A 134 -3.20 -27.04 17.06
CA GLU A 134 -4.03 -27.01 15.87
C GLU A 134 -4.51 -25.59 15.57
N LEU A 135 -4.14 -25.05 14.41
CA LEU A 135 -4.59 -23.75 13.90
C LEU A 135 -5.62 -23.99 12.80
N THR A 136 -6.82 -23.47 12.97
CA THR A 136 -7.89 -23.52 11.98
C THR A 136 -8.36 -22.11 11.64
N VAL A 137 -8.51 -21.83 10.36
CA VAL A 137 -8.95 -20.52 9.86
C VAL A 137 -10.12 -20.72 8.90
N LYS A 138 -11.22 -19.99 9.12
CA LYS A 138 -12.30 -19.84 8.15
C LYS A 138 -12.20 -18.48 7.52
N VAL A 139 -12.35 -18.41 6.21
CA VAL A 139 -12.52 -17.14 5.52
C VAL A 139 -13.82 -17.16 4.74
N GLU A 140 -14.52 -16.03 4.83
CA GLU A 140 -15.73 -15.75 4.09
C GLU A 140 -15.47 -14.56 3.17
N ASP A 141 -15.66 -14.76 1.87
CA ASP A 141 -15.67 -13.71 0.86
C ASP A 141 -16.84 -13.93 -0.09
N SER A 142 -17.39 -12.84 -0.62
CA SER A 142 -18.55 -12.90 -1.49
C SER A 142 -18.44 -11.90 -2.62
N PHE A 143 -19.34 -11.97 -3.60
CA PHE A 143 -19.46 -10.96 -4.65
C PHE A 143 -20.22 -9.69 -4.19
N ASP A 144 -20.25 -9.42 -2.88
CA ASP A 144 -20.88 -8.20 -2.36
C ASP A 144 -20.07 -6.96 -2.76
N THR A 145 -20.72 -6.05 -3.47
CA THR A 145 -20.12 -4.80 -3.94
C THR A 145 -20.05 -3.72 -2.85
N GLN A 146 -20.49 -4.00 -1.64
CA GLN A 146 -20.40 -3.11 -0.48
C GLN A 146 -19.07 -3.24 0.27
N GLN A 147 -18.39 -4.38 0.12
CA GLN A 147 -17.05 -4.57 0.71
C GLN A 147 -15.96 -3.94 -0.18
N PRO A 148 -14.87 -3.41 0.39
CA PRO A 148 -13.69 -3.02 -0.37
C PRO A 148 -13.08 -4.23 -1.09
N ARG A 149 -13.09 -4.20 -2.42
CA ARG A 149 -12.62 -5.32 -3.25
C ARG A 149 -11.60 -4.93 -4.33
N GLY A 150 -11.46 -3.63 -4.60
CA GLY A 150 -10.55 -3.17 -5.64
C GLY A 150 -10.91 -3.69 -7.02
N LYS A 151 -9.93 -4.15 -7.76
CA LYS A 151 -10.12 -4.64 -9.14
C LYS A 151 -10.59 -6.09 -9.25
N GLN A 152 -11.04 -6.70 -8.16
CA GLN A 152 -11.60 -8.05 -8.17
C GLN A 152 -13.02 -8.06 -8.75
N ARG A 153 -13.31 -9.01 -9.65
CA ARG A 153 -14.64 -9.18 -10.24
C ARG A 153 -15.69 -9.57 -9.19
N TRP A 154 -16.97 -9.28 -9.50
CA TRP A 154 -18.14 -9.68 -8.68
C TRP A 154 -19.23 -10.38 -9.51
N ILE A 155 -18.81 -10.95 -10.63
CA ILE A 155 -19.57 -11.91 -11.46
C ILE A 155 -18.64 -13.05 -11.84
N ASN A 156 -19.20 -14.14 -12.37
CA ASN A 156 -18.42 -15.38 -12.63
C ASN A 156 -17.41 -15.28 -13.79
N GLU A 157 -17.37 -14.15 -14.51
CA GLU A 157 -16.44 -13.91 -15.62
C GLU A 157 -15.75 -12.56 -15.48
N ASN A 158 -14.55 -12.43 -16.05
CA ASN A 158 -13.87 -11.15 -16.12
C ASN A 158 -14.63 -10.17 -17.02
N PHE A 159 -14.66 -8.90 -16.64
CA PHE A 159 -15.32 -7.86 -17.41
C PHE A 159 -14.63 -6.51 -17.22
N GLY A 160 -14.62 -5.65 -18.25
CA GLY A 160 -13.98 -4.34 -18.16
C GLY A 160 -12.56 -4.45 -17.59
N CYS A 161 -12.30 -3.70 -16.54
CA CYS A 161 -11.05 -3.69 -15.78
C CYS A 161 -11.17 -4.41 -14.43
N TRP A 162 -11.99 -5.45 -14.34
CA TRP A 162 -12.12 -6.33 -13.17
C TRP A 162 -11.70 -7.75 -13.52
N TYR A 163 -10.87 -8.32 -12.65
CA TYR A 163 -10.13 -9.56 -12.86
C TYR A 163 -10.59 -10.66 -11.92
N VAL A 164 -10.05 -11.86 -12.08
CA VAL A 164 -10.35 -12.99 -11.17
C VAL A 164 -10.24 -12.54 -9.72
N GLN A 165 -11.23 -12.91 -8.91
CA GLN A 165 -11.31 -12.61 -7.49
C GLN A 165 -10.12 -13.20 -6.73
N THR A 166 -9.93 -12.73 -5.51
CA THR A 166 -8.91 -13.21 -4.57
C THR A 166 -9.60 -13.49 -3.25
N THR A 167 -9.80 -14.77 -2.92
CA THR A 167 -10.55 -15.19 -1.74
C THR A 167 -9.62 -15.84 -0.72
N GLY A 168 -9.63 -15.34 0.51
CA GLY A 168 -8.87 -15.92 1.60
C GLY A 168 -7.47 -15.33 1.80
N ILE A 169 -6.58 -16.12 2.33
CA ILE A 169 -5.21 -15.72 2.68
C ILE A 169 -4.39 -15.47 1.42
N TRP A 170 -3.99 -14.20 1.18
CA TRP A 170 -3.23 -13.82 -0.01
C TRP A 170 -1.90 -13.11 0.29
N LYS A 171 -1.60 -12.83 1.57
CA LYS A 171 -0.28 -12.37 2.05
C LYS A 171 0.21 -13.30 3.15
N THR A 172 1.47 -13.15 3.52
CA THR A 172 2.17 -13.99 4.50
C THR A 172 1.39 -14.17 5.80
N VAL A 173 1.37 -15.40 6.29
CA VAL A 173 0.97 -15.76 7.66
C VAL A 173 2.22 -16.07 8.46
N TRP A 174 2.31 -15.56 9.68
CA TRP A 174 3.48 -15.72 10.54
C TRP A 174 3.12 -15.58 12.02
N SER A 175 4.03 -15.99 12.87
CA SER A 175 3.90 -15.86 14.33
C SER A 175 5.15 -15.25 14.95
N GLU A 176 5.00 -14.63 16.11
CA GLU A 176 6.13 -14.15 16.93
C GLU A 176 5.88 -14.35 18.42
N TYR A 177 6.98 -14.52 19.16
CA TYR A 177 6.98 -14.41 20.62
C TYR A 177 7.24 -12.96 21.00
N VAL A 178 6.27 -12.34 21.65
CA VAL A 178 6.34 -10.92 22.07
C VAL A 178 6.42 -10.84 23.59
N PRO A 179 7.45 -10.22 24.17
CA PRO A 179 7.55 -10.07 25.63
C PRO A 179 6.29 -9.47 26.22
N LYS A 180 5.91 -9.89 27.45
CA LYS A 180 4.73 -9.38 28.16
C LYS A 180 4.82 -7.88 28.45
N ILE A 181 6.06 -7.38 28.63
CA ILE A 181 6.37 -5.95 28.66
C ILE A 181 7.14 -5.64 27.39
N SER A 182 6.55 -4.90 26.47
CA SER A 182 7.09 -4.71 25.12
C SER A 182 6.66 -3.39 24.49
N LEU A 183 7.39 -2.98 23.48
CA LEU A 183 6.94 -1.94 22.54
C LEU A 183 5.86 -2.53 21.63
N ALA A 184 4.65 -1.98 21.65
CA ALA A 184 3.55 -2.46 20.79
C ALA A 184 3.62 -1.85 19.40
N SER A 185 3.90 -0.56 19.30
CA SER A 185 4.12 0.15 18.05
C SER A 185 4.95 1.41 18.27
N VAL A 186 5.48 1.95 17.20
CA VAL A 186 6.12 3.27 17.17
C VAL A 186 5.67 4.02 15.91
N LYS A 187 5.22 5.27 16.09
CA LYS A 187 4.97 6.20 15.02
C LYS A 187 6.14 7.18 14.93
N MET A 188 6.75 7.28 13.75
CA MET A 188 7.97 8.05 13.50
C MET A 188 7.66 9.20 12.54
N THR A 189 7.72 10.44 13.03
CA THR A 189 7.41 11.63 12.24
C THR A 189 8.66 12.49 12.09
N PRO A 190 9.26 12.59 10.90
CA PRO A 190 10.41 13.44 10.65
C PRO A 190 10.03 14.92 10.69
N ASP A 191 10.90 15.74 11.30
CA ASP A 191 10.82 17.19 11.34
C ASP A 191 12.13 17.76 10.78
N LEU A 192 12.13 18.11 9.50
CA LEU A 192 13.32 18.64 8.84
C LEU A 192 13.75 19.99 9.40
N GLN A 193 12.79 20.85 9.75
CA GLN A 193 13.07 22.21 10.25
C GLN A 193 13.91 22.19 11.52
N ASN A 194 13.73 21.17 12.36
CA ASN A 194 14.42 21.01 13.64
C ASN A 194 15.50 19.90 13.62
N ALA A 195 15.75 19.30 12.45
CA ALA A 195 16.66 18.15 12.30
C ALA A 195 16.34 17.03 13.32
N ALA A 196 15.04 16.74 13.49
CA ALA A 196 14.55 15.90 14.57
C ALA A 196 13.56 14.85 14.10
N LEU A 197 13.40 13.79 14.88
CA LEU A 197 12.40 12.75 14.71
C LEU A 197 11.49 12.75 15.93
N LYS A 198 10.19 12.99 15.73
CA LYS A 198 9.16 12.77 16.74
C LYS A 198 8.88 11.27 16.81
N LEU A 199 8.83 10.73 18.03
CA LEU A 199 8.56 9.32 18.33
C LEU A 199 7.34 9.24 19.24
N GLU A 200 6.33 8.48 18.81
CA GLU A 200 5.11 8.20 19.57
C GLU A 200 5.09 6.69 19.81
N TYR A 201 5.29 6.28 21.07
CA TYR A 201 5.38 4.87 21.47
C TYR A 201 4.06 4.40 22.06
N GLU A 202 3.62 3.19 21.67
CA GLU A 202 2.61 2.42 22.37
C GLU A 202 3.29 1.29 23.15
N VAL A 203 3.05 1.20 24.45
CA VAL A 203 3.64 0.20 25.35
C VAL A 203 2.61 -0.82 25.74
N ALA A 204 2.92 -2.09 25.51
CA ALA A 204 2.15 -3.22 26.01
C ALA A 204 2.74 -3.71 27.32
N ALA A 205 2.04 -3.48 28.43
CA ALA A 205 2.39 -3.95 29.75
C ALA A 205 1.14 -4.02 30.64
N ALA A 206 1.19 -4.84 31.70
CA ALA A 206 0.16 -4.79 32.73
C ALA A 206 0.27 -3.48 33.54
N GLU A 207 -0.83 -2.96 34.07
CA GLU A 207 -0.84 -1.69 34.82
C GLU A 207 0.19 -1.63 35.98
N LYS A 208 0.44 -2.76 36.63
CA LYS A 208 1.44 -2.89 37.71
C LYS A 208 2.90 -2.77 37.28
N ASP A 209 3.14 -2.96 35.97
CA ASP A 209 4.47 -2.96 35.35
C ASP A 209 4.75 -1.62 34.64
N LEU A 210 3.75 -0.71 34.59
CA LEU A 210 3.88 0.67 34.13
C LEU A 210 4.36 1.55 35.32
N ASP A 211 5.62 1.39 35.70
CA ASP A 211 6.23 2.04 36.85
C ASP A 211 7.45 2.91 36.44
N ASP A 212 8.09 3.56 37.41
CA ASP A 212 9.23 4.45 37.16
C ASP A 212 10.53 3.72 36.79
N ASP A 213 10.54 2.39 36.81
CA ASP A 213 11.67 1.56 36.34
C ASP A 213 11.54 1.16 34.86
N LEU A 214 10.40 1.48 34.21
CA LEU A 214 10.17 1.16 32.81
C LEU A 214 10.68 2.28 31.92
N MET A 215 11.66 1.97 31.07
CA MET A 215 12.33 2.91 30.19
C MET A 215 12.36 2.41 28.74
N ILE A 216 12.31 3.34 27.77
CA ILE A 216 12.58 3.05 26.35
C ILE A 216 13.84 3.81 25.93
N THR A 217 14.79 3.10 25.37
CA THR A 217 15.99 3.68 24.76
C THR A 217 15.90 3.55 23.23
N ALA A 218 15.94 4.68 22.52
CA ALA A 218 16.11 4.75 21.08
C ALA A 218 17.58 5.04 20.73
N THR A 219 18.16 4.24 19.85
CA THR A 219 19.53 4.44 19.34
C THR A 219 19.46 4.57 17.82
N VAL A 220 19.77 5.77 17.33
CA VAL A 220 19.77 6.08 15.89
C VAL A 220 21.17 5.93 15.34
N SER A 221 21.31 5.29 14.18
CA SER A 221 22.58 5.19 13.46
C SER A 221 22.40 5.45 11.95
N PHE A 222 23.46 5.97 11.33
CA PHE A 222 23.55 6.18 9.90
C PHE A 222 24.79 5.49 9.36
N ARG A 223 24.60 4.55 8.41
CA ARG A 223 25.68 3.75 7.81
C ARG A 223 26.63 3.13 8.88
N GLY A 224 26.04 2.62 9.95
CA GLY A 224 26.75 1.95 11.06
C GLY A 224 27.36 2.87 12.14
N THR A 225 27.27 4.19 11.96
CA THR A 225 27.72 5.17 12.97
C THR A 225 26.54 5.63 13.81
N THR A 226 26.59 5.50 15.14
CA THR A 226 25.58 6.04 16.04
C THR A 226 25.60 7.57 15.98
N VAL A 227 24.44 8.16 15.65
CA VAL A 227 24.28 9.61 15.49
C VAL A 227 23.48 10.23 16.63
N ALA A 228 22.58 9.47 17.27
CA ALA A 228 21.79 9.93 18.40
C ALA A 228 21.41 8.77 19.32
N LYS A 229 21.22 9.06 20.60
CA LYS A 229 20.69 8.12 21.59
C LYS A 229 19.87 8.87 22.62
N GLN A 230 18.69 8.36 22.93
CA GLN A 230 17.79 8.93 23.94
C GLN A 230 17.14 7.83 24.76
N CYS A 231 17.02 8.08 26.05
CA CYS A 231 16.29 7.22 26.98
C CYS A 231 15.15 8.02 27.60
N VAL A 232 13.94 7.46 27.61
CA VAL A 232 12.75 8.10 28.17
C VAL A 232 12.03 7.18 29.14
N LEU A 233 11.36 7.76 30.13
CA LEU A 233 10.49 7.06 31.04
C LEU A 233 9.21 6.61 30.30
N ALA A 234 8.81 5.36 30.51
CA ALA A 234 7.68 4.73 29.82
C ALA A 234 6.61 4.20 30.78
N ASN A 235 6.35 4.92 31.87
CA ASN A 235 5.39 4.54 32.92
C ASN A 235 3.91 4.74 32.53
N GLN A 236 3.62 4.92 31.22
CA GLN A 236 2.29 5.03 30.64
C GLN A 236 2.22 4.21 29.34
N LYS A 237 1.00 3.84 28.91
CA LYS A 237 0.81 3.10 27.66
C LYS A 237 1.18 3.89 26.42
N HIS A 238 1.02 5.20 26.45
CA HIS A 238 1.38 6.10 25.37
C HIS A 238 2.45 7.09 25.83
N VAL A 239 3.56 7.18 25.09
CA VAL A 239 4.70 8.05 25.41
C VAL A 239 5.15 8.78 24.15
N GLU A 240 5.28 10.09 24.24
CA GLU A 240 5.80 10.92 23.15
C GLU A 240 7.15 11.54 23.51
N THR A 241 8.04 11.61 22.52
CA THR A 241 9.33 12.30 22.65
C THR A 241 9.82 12.79 21.29
N THR A 242 10.91 13.57 21.32
CA THR A 242 11.59 14.03 20.10
C THR A 242 13.09 13.83 20.27
N ILE A 243 13.74 13.24 19.29
CA ILE A 243 15.19 13.04 19.24
C ILE A 243 15.80 13.85 18.11
N ASN A 244 16.82 14.68 18.40
CA ASN A 244 17.59 15.38 17.38
C ASN A 244 18.57 14.41 16.73
N VAL A 245 18.63 14.39 15.39
CA VAL A 245 19.44 13.45 14.59
C VAL A 245 20.53 14.15 13.78
N ALA A 246 20.75 15.46 14.03
CA ALA A 246 21.91 16.16 13.49
C ALA A 246 23.20 15.65 14.15
N TYR A 247 24.26 15.52 13.37
CA TYR A 247 25.57 15.08 13.86
C TYR A 247 26.70 15.72 13.04
N GLU A 248 27.95 15.53 13.44
CA GLU A 248 29.12 16.16 12.78
C GLU A 248 29.15 15.93 11.26
N GLY A 249 28.77 14.73 10.78
CA GLY A 249 28.74 14.38 9.35
C GLY A 249 27.64 15.08 8.54
N THR A 250 26.77 15.87 9.16
CA THR A 250 25.69 16.64 8.50
C THR A 250 25.91 18.15 8.56
N VAL A 251 27.04 18.61 9.15
CA VAL A 251 27.37 20.04 9.19
C VAL A 251 27.54 20.58 7.76
N GLY A 252 26.80 21.63 7.47
CA GLY A 252 26.79 22.29 6.15
C GLY A 252 25.80 21.70 5.14
N LEU A 253 25.08 20.65 5.48
CA LEU A 253 23.92 20.23 4.70
C LEU A 253 22.75 21.19 4.92
N GLU A 254 21.92 21.37 3.89
CA GLU A 254 20.79 22.32 3.89
C GLU A 254 19.89 22.17 5.12
N TRP A 255 19.55 20.92 5.48
CA TRP A 255 18.66 20.60 6.60
C TRP A 255 19.39 20.15 7.88
N GLY A 256 20.74 20.13 7.87
CA GLY A 256 21.53 19.59 8.97
C GLY A 256 21.36 18.08 9.19
N VAL A 257 20.77 17.37 8.24
CA VAL A 257 20.55 15.91 8.23
C VAL A 257 20.71 15.35 6.83
N ARG A 258 20.90 14.02 6.71
CA ARG A 258 20.77 13.32 5.41
C ARG A 258 19.30 13.13 5.11
N VAL A 259 18.86 13.63 3.95
CA VAL A 259 17.46 13.52 3.52
C VAL A 259 17.30 12.39 2.53
N TRP A 260 16.13 11.77 2.55
CA TRP A 260 15.73 10.76 1.58
C TRP A 260 15.18 11.44 0.32
N THR A 261 15.67 11.03 -0.83
CA THR A 261 15.15 11.40 -2.16
C THR A 261 15.15 10.18 -3.09
N PRO A 262 14.43 10.20 -4.22
CA PRO A 262 14.54 9.13 -5.22
C PRO A 262 15.97 8.87 -5.71
N ALA A 263 16.79 9.92 -5.84
CA ALA A 263 18.17 9.80 -6.30
C ALA A 263 19.15 9.35 -5.20
N GLU A 264 18.88 9.75 -3.96
CA GLU A 264 19.69 9.41 -2.78
C GLU A 264 18.74 8.95 -1.66
N PRO A 265 18.34 7.67 -1.64
CA PRO A 265 17.38 7.15 -0.66
C PRO A 265 18.06 6.85 0.69
N ASP A 266 18.57 7.88 1.34
CA ASP A 266 19.27 7.77 2.62
C ASP A 266 18.28 7.39 3.75
N LEU A 267 18.57 6.25 4.41
CA LEU A 267 17.80 5.71 5.51
C LEU A 267 18.66 5.64 6.78
N TYR A 268 18.04 5.94 7.91
CA TYR A 268 18.63 5.78 9.23
C TYR A 268 18.14 4.48 9.87
N ASP A 269 19.03 3.69 10.45
CA ASP A 269 18.64 2.59 11.34
C ASP A 269 18.26 3.16 12.72
N ILE A 270 17.25 2.57 13.35
CA ILE A 270 16.87 2.89 14.73
C ILE A 270 16.59 1.59 15.49
N ASP A 271 17.28 1.42 16.63
CA ASP A 271 17.08 0.29 17.53
C ASP A 271 16.38 0.79 18.81
N PHE A 272 15.32 0.11 19.22
CA PHE A 272 14.61 0.36 20.45
C PHE A 272 14.92 -0.76 21.46
N ALA A 273 15.24 -0.38 22.69
CA ALA A 273 15.38 -1.30 23.82
C ALA A 273 14.42 -0.87 24.93
N VAL A 274 13.52 -1.75 25.33
CA VAL A 274 12.66 -1.57 26.49
C VAL A 274 13.38 -2.21 27.69
N THR A 275 13.59 -1.44 28.76
CA THR A 275 14.19 -1.91 30.00
C THR A 275 13.22 -1.77 31.16
N HIS A 276 13.14 -2.78 32.02
CA HIS A 276 12.35 -2.76 33.23
C HIS A 276 13.21 -3.29 34.39
N LYS A 277 13.29 -2.53 35.47
CA LYS A 277 14.14 -2.84 36.64
C LYS A 277 15.62 -3.12 36.31
N GLY A 278 16.11 -2.39 35.30
CA GLY A 278 17.49 -2.49 34.82
C GLY A 278 17.80 -3.60 33.83
N GLU A 279 16.83 -4.47 33.54
CA GLU A 279 16.98 -5.57 32.56
C GLU A 279 16.33 -5.20 31.25
N ILE A 280 16.94 -5.58 30.11
CA ILE A 280 16.32 -5.44 28.78
C ILE A 280 15.24 -6.52 28.66
N VAL A 281 13.99 -6.08 28.47
CA VAL A 281 12.83 -6.98 28.35
C VAL A 281 12.32 -7.11 26.92
N ASP A 282 12.55 -6.12 26.05
CA ASP A 282 12.20 -6.18 24.64
C ASP A 282 13.20 -5.40 23.79
N THR A 283 13.43 -5.85 22.56
CA THR A 283 14.22 -5.14 21.55
C THR A 283 13.52 -5.17 20.20
N VAL A 284 13.46 -4.01 19.54
CA VAL A 284 12.88 -3.85 18.23
C VAL A 284 13.82 -3.09 17.32
N GLY A 285 14.13 -3.67 16.16
CA GLY A 285 14.85 -2.99 15.08
C GLY A 285 13.90 -2.30 14.12
N SER A 286 14.28 -1.13 13.63
CA SER A 286 13.50 -0.36 12.67
C SER A 286 14.40 0.54 11.83
N TYR A 287 13.79 1.30 10.93
CA TYR A 287 14.44 2.37 10.17
C TYR A 287 13.46 3.50 9.90
N PHE A 288 13.99 4.65 9.54
CA PHE A 288 13.23 5.82 9.10
C PHE A 288 14.02 6.64 8.09
N ALA A 289 13.38 7.62 7.51
CA ALA A 289 14.03 8.64 6.69
C ALA A 289 13.70 10.03 7.18
N MET A 290 14.64 10.95 7.03
CA MET A 290 14.39 12.37 7.15
C MET A 290 13.88 12.88 5.81
N ARG A 291 12.57 13.18 5.73
CA ARG A 291 11.89 13.56 4.50
C ARG A 291 10.65 14.41 4.82
N GLU A 292 10.43 15.48 4.05
CA GLU A 292 9.21 16.27 4.06
C GLU A 292 8.57 16.24 2.65
N ILE A 293 7.26 16.04 2.58
CA ILE A 293 6.46 16.30 1.38
C ILE A 293 5.46 17.41 1.70
N ARG A 294 5.41 18.46 0.88
CA ARG A 294 4.59 19.65 1.15
C ARG A 294 3.97 20.20 -0.11
N ILE A 295 2.77 20.74 0.03
CA ILE A 295 2.11 21.55 -0.99
C ILE A 295 2.45 23.03 -0.73
N ASP A 296 2.88 23.74 -1.77
CA ASP A 296 3.13 25.18 -1.75
C ASP A 296 2.49 25.83 -2.98
N GLY A 297 1.27 26.34 -2.80
CA GLY A 297 0.46 26.83 -3.91
C GLY A 297 0.25 25.73 -4.97
N PRO A 298 0.63 25.96 -6.23
CA PRO A 298 0.47 24.98 -7.29
C PRO A 298 1.60 23.93 -7.34
N ASN A 299 2.56 23.94 -6.40
CA ASN A 299 3.73 23.09 -6.43
C ASN A 299 3.68 21.98 -5.38
N ILE A 300 4.25 20.84 -5.71
CA ILE A 300 4.57 19.75 -4.78
C ILE A 300 6.06 19.84 -4.48
N LEU A 301 6.41 19.92 -3.21
CA LEU A 301 7.80 20.02 -2.77
C LEU A 301 8.22 18.76 -2.02
N LEU A 302 9.37 18.20 -2.38
CA LEU A 302 10.08 17.18 -1.62
C LEU A 302 11.30 17.83 -0.97
N ASN A 303 11.37 17.80 0.36
CA ASN A 303 12.45 18.42 1.13
C ASN A 303 12.68 19.91 0.78
N GLY A 304 11.59 20.64 0.52
CA GLY A 304 11.63 22.06 0.13
C GLY A 304 11.86 22.33 -1.36
N HIS A 305 12.19 21.33 -2.17
CA HIS A 305 12.47 21.47 -3.60
C HIS A 305 11.31 20.98 -4.47
N PRO A 306 11.00 21.65 -5.62
CA PRO A 306 9.97 21.20 -6.54
C PRO A 306 10.19 19.76 -7.01
N LEU A 307 9.13 18.94 -6.91
CA LEU A 307 9.11 17.55 -7.33
C LEU A 307 8.22 17.40 -8.57
N TYR A 308 8.80 16.99 -9.69
CA TYR A 308 8.03 16.52 -10.85
C TYR A 308 7.88 15.01 -10.79
N GLN A 309 6.63 14.55 -10.69
CA GLN A 309 6.32 13.14 -10.53
C GLN A 309 6.12 12.47 -11.88
N ARG A 310 6.99 11.50 -12.21
CA ARG A 310 6.86 10.60 -13.36
C ARG A 310 6.40 9.26 -12.82
N LEU A 311 5.08 9.09 -12.73
CA LEU A 311 4.48 7.89 -12.15
C LEU A 311 3.99 6.93 -13.23
N ILE A 312 3.87 5.68 -12.83
CA ILE A 312 3.19 4.64 -13.59
C ILE A 312 2.15 3.94 -12.70
N LEU A 313 0.99 3.62 -13.27
CA LEU A 313 -0.04 2.87 -12.59
C LEU A 313 0.36 1.40 -12.49
N ASP A 314 0.29 0.85 -11.28
CA ASP A 314 0.61 -0.54 -10.99
C ASP A 314 -0.51 -1.22 -10.21
N GLN A 315 -1.19 -2.14 -10.84
CA GLN A 315 -2.27 -2.91 -10.22
C GLN A 315 -1.74 -4.06 -9.34
N GLY A 316 -0.46 -4.42 -9.45
CA GLY A 316 0.18 -5.45 -8.65
C GLY A 316 -0.39 -6.85 -8.86
N TYR A 317 -0.74 -7.20 -10.10
CA TYR A 317 -1.18 -8.54 -10.48
C TYR A 317 -0.04 -9.34 -11.13
N TRP A 318 -0.02 -10.63 -10.84
CA TRP A 318 0.95 -11.60 -11.34
C TRP A 318 0.23 -12.71 -12.11
N LYS A 319 0.85 -13.25 -13.15
CA LYS A 319 0.22 -14.25 -14.02
C LYS A 319 -0.28 -15.49 -13.29
N ASP A 320 0.56 -16.07 -12.44
CA ASP A 320 0.31 -17.37 -11.80
C ASP A 320 -0.18 -17.25 -10.34
N SER A 321 -0.25 -16.02 -9.81
CA SER A 321 -0.57 -15.79 -8.39
C SER A 321 -1.48 -14.58 -8.10
N HIS A 322 -2.01 -13.93 -9.13
CA HIS A 322 -2.90 -12.78 -9.07
C HIS A 322 -2.36 -11.65 -8.15
N LEU A 323 -3.05 -11.29 -7.06
CA LEU A 323 -2.61 -10.21 -6.16
C LEU A 323 -1.36 -10.56 -5.33
N THR A 324 -1.04 -11.84 -5.19
CA THR A 324 0.08 -12.28 -4.36
C THR A 324 1.39 -12.26 -5.16
N PRO A 325 2.42 -11.53 -4.74
CA PRO A 325 3.73 -11.61 -5.38
C PRO A 325 4.30 -13.03 -5.26
N PRO A 326 4.88 -13.60 -6.32
CA PRO A 326 5.40 -14.97 -6.28
C PRO A 326 6.62 -15.13 -5.36
N SER A 327 7.38 -14.06 -5.13
CA SER A 327 8.51 -14.02 -4.18
C SER A 327 8.90 -12.58 -3.86
N GLU A 328 9.79 -12.38 -2.88
CA GLU A 328 10.34 -11.06 -2.57
C GLU A 328 11.24 -10.53 -3.71
N GLU A 329 11.98 -11.41 -4.36
CA GLU A 329 12.82 -11.06 -5.53
C GLU A 329 11.98 -10.50 -6.68
N ALA A 330 10.77 -11.02 -6.88
CA ALA A 330 9.86 -10.52 -7.91
C ALA A 330 9.41 -9.07 -7.61
N LEU A 331 9.19 -8.73 -6.34
CA LEU A 331 8.90 -7.35 -5.93
C LEU A 331 10.07 -6.40 -6.25
N VAL A 332 11.28 -6.85 -5.97
CA VAL A 332 12.52 -6.08 -6.26
C VAL A 332 12.68 -5.88 -7.76
N GLU A 333 12.46 -6.94 -8.55
CA GLU A 333 12.57 -6.90 -10.01
C GLU A 333 11.55 -5.94 -10.63
N ASP A 334 10.31 -5.88 -10.14
CA ASP A 334 9.30 -4.93 -10.62
C ASP A 334 9.75 -3.49 -10.38
N ILE A 335 10.28 -3.16 -9.20
CA ILE A 335 10.80 -1.83 -8.90
C ILE A 335 11.96 -1.47 -9.84
N ASP A 336 12.89 -2.39 -10.07
CA ASP A 336 14.03 -2.16 -10.96
C ASP A 336 13.58 -1.94 -12.41
N LYS A 337 12.60 -2.70 -12.88
CA LYS A 337 12.02 -2.53 -14.22
C LYS A 337 11.28 -1.19 -14.37
N ILE A 338 10.55 -0.75 -13.35
CA ILE A 338 9.90 0.57 -13.35
C ILE A 338 10.94 1.69 -13.42
N HIS A 339 12.05 1.58 -12.67
CA HIS A 339 13.16 2.53 -12.79
C HIS A 339 13.80 2.51 -14.18
N ALA A 340 14.01 1.33 -14.78
CA ALA A 340 14.56 1.19 -16.12
C ALA A 340 13.70 1.86 -17.21
N LEU A 341 12.39 2.02 -16.97
CA LEU A 341 11.49 2.76 -17.83
C LEU A 341 11.52 4.30 -17.59
N GLY A 342 12.35 4.80 -16.65
CA GLY A 342 12.51 6.23 -16.36
C GLY A 342 11.45 6.83 -15.44
N TYR A 343 10.67 6.03 -14.75
CA TYR A 343 9.74 6.48 -13.72
C TYR A 343 10.47 6.68 -12.39
N ASN A 344 10.06 7.69 -11.62
CA ASN A 344 10.57 7.94 -10.26
C ASN A 344 9.55 7.56 -9.18
N GLY A 345 8.41 7.02 -9.59
CA GLY A 345 7.38 6.57 -8.67
C GLY A 345 6.28 5.78 -9.38
N LEU A 346 5.39 5.26 -8.56
CA LEU A 346 4.23 4.50 -9.01
C LEU A 346 2.99 4.87 -8.19
N ARG A 347 1.85 4.60 -8.77
CA ARG A 347 0.56 4.62 -8.10
C ARG A 347 0.12 3.17 -7.94
N LYS A 348 0.15 2.64 -6.71
CA LYS A 348 -0.31 1.29 -6.41
C LYS A 348 -1.83 1.27 -6.41
N HIS A 349 -2.41 0.81 -7.51
CA HIS A 349 -3.79 1.06 -7.87
C HIS A 349 -4.76 0.10 -7.19
N GLN A 350 -5.66 0.65 -6.39
CA GLN A 350 -6.73 -0.05 -5.67
C GLN A 350 -6.27 -1.31 -4.90
N LYS A 351 -5.03 -1.28 -4.42
CA LYS A 351 -4.39 -2.35 -3.69
C LYS A 351 -3.45 -1.80 -2.63
N THR A 352 -3.60 -2.24 -1.38
CA THR A 352 -2.55 -2.07 -0.37
C THR A 352 -1.51 -3.16 -0.55
N GLU A 353 -0.30 -2.77 -0.92
CA GLU A 353 0.76 -3.72 -1.27
C GLU A 353 1.38 -4.39 -0.03
N ASP A 354 2.14 -5.46 -0.25
CA ASP A 354 2.98 -6.11 0.74
C ASP A 354 3.99 -5.12 1.35
N GLU A 355 4.17 -5.13 2.66
CA GLU A 355 5.07 -4.19 3.35
C GLU A 355 6.53 -4.37 2.90
N ARG A 356 6.92 -5.57 2.43
CA ARG A 356 8.24 -5.81 1.82
C ARG A 356 8.44 -5.03 0.52
N PHE A 357 7.38 -4.84 -0.28
CA PHE A 357 7.44 -3.98 -1.46
C PHE A 357 7.70 -2.51 -1.06
N LEU A 358 6.99 -2.02 -0.05
CA LEU A 358 7.20 -0.66 0.46
C LEU A 358 8.61 -0.49 1.03
N TYR A 359 9.12 -1.50 1.74
CA TYR A 359 10.51 -1.52 2.19
C TYR A 359 11.50 -1.35 1.02
N TRP A 360 11.32 -2.11 -0.07
CA TRP A 360 12.20 -2.00 -1.22
C TRP A 360 12.02 -0.68 -1.99
N CYS A 361 10.82 -0.10 -1.98
CA CYS A 361 10.61 1.26 -2.47
C CYS A 361 11.36 2.30 -1.61
N ASP A 362 11.36 2.14 -0.29
CA ASP A 362 12.13 3.00 0.63
C ASP A 362 13.64 2.91 0.35
N VAL A 363 14.16 1.70 0.15
CA VAL A 363 15.58 1.41 -0.12
C VAL A 363 16.03 1.90 -1.49
N LYS A 364 15.17 1.77 -2.50
CA LYS A 364 15.50 2.05 -3.91
C LYS A 364 15.07 3.45 -4.37
N GLY A 365 14.41 4.23 -3.53
CA GLY A 365 13.99 5.59 -3.87
C GLY A 365 12.79 5.67 -4.80
N MET A 366 11.88 4.69 -4.76
CA MET A 366 10.64 4.69 -5.54
C MET A 366 9.54 5.44 -4.79
N LEU A 367 9.00 6.50 -5.37
CA LEU A 367 7.84 7.22 -4.81
C LEU A 367 6.57 6.37 -4.95
N VAL A 368 5.73 6.38 -3.92
CA VAL A 368 4.48 5.58 -3.91
C VAL A 368 3.28 6.47 -3.57
N TRP A 369 2.24 6.38 -4.40
CA TRP A 369 0.88 6.73 -4.00
C TRP A 369 0.21 5.45 -3.50
N SER A 370 -0.26 5.49 -2.26
CA SER A 370 -0.92 4.34 -1.63
C SER A 370 -2.43 4.50 -1.71
N GLU A 371 -3.09 3.58 -2.41
CA GLU A 371 -4.53 3.60 -2.62
C GLU A 371 -5.24 2.56 -1.77
N MET A 372 -6.52 2.85 -1.51
CA MET A 372 -7.48 1.92 -0.96
C MET A 372 -8.15 1.12 -2.07
N ALA A 373 -8.47 -0.14 -1.79
CA ALA A 373 -9.37 -0.92 -2.63
C ALA A 373 -10.79 -0.32 -2.63
N ALA A 374 -11.37 -0.08 -3.80
CA ALA A 374 -12.71 0.47 -3.89
C ALA A 374 -13.80 -0.53 -3.50
N ALA A 375 -14.87 -0.05 -2.85
CA ALA A 375 -16.20 -0.65 -2.92
C ALA A 375 -16.93 -0.12 -4.17
N TYR A 376 -18.03 -0.77 -4.58
CA TYR A 376 -18.77 -0.37 -5.79
C TYR A 376 -20.23 0.01 -5.50
N ARG A 377 -20.60 0.07 -4.24
CA ARG A 377 -21.93 0.46 -3.79
C ARG A 377 -21.85 1.32 -2.55
N TYR A 378 -22.56 2.45 -2.53
CA TYR A 378 -22.67 3.32 -1.38
C TYR A 378 -23.80 2.86 -0.45
N THR A 379 -23.45 2.50 0.78
CA THR A 379 -24.37 2.14 1.88
C THR A 379 -23.70 2.43 3.22
N ASP A 380 -24.45 2.47 4.31
CA ASP A 380 -23.87 2.64 5.66
C ASP A 380 -22.86 1.53 5.99
N TYR A 381 -23.16 0.29 5.55
CA TYR A 381 -22.25 -0.83 5.70
C TYR A 381 -20.93 -0.62 4.94
N ALA A 382 -20.99 -0.18 3.67
CA ALA A 382 -19.80 0.11 2.90
C ALA A 382 -18.95 1.24 3.51
N VAL A 383 -19.61 2.28 4.04
CA VAL A 383 -18.94 3.38 4.76
C VAL A 383 -18.20 2.87 5.99
N GLU A 384 -18.80 1.97 6.78
CA GLU A 384 -18.19 1.38 7.99
C GLU A 384 -16.97 0.53 7.63
N GLU A 385 -17.11 -0.44 6.72
CA GLU A 385 -16.04 -1.36 6.33
C GLU A 385 -14.86 -0.61 5.70
N PHE A 386 -15.14 0.31 4.75
CA PHE A 386 -14.13 1.13 4.11
C PHE A 386 -13.35 1.97 5.12
N THR A 387 -14.06 2.68 6.01
CA THR A 387 -13.44 3.62 6.95
C THR A 387 -12.56 2.89 7.96
N LYS A 388 -13.03 1.75 8.48
CA LYS A 388 -12.27 0.93 9.42
C LYS A 388 -10.95 0.45 8.80
N GLU A 389 -11.02 -0.20 7.65
CA GLU A 389 -9.85 -0.75 6.99
C GLU A 389 -8.88 0.34 6.52
N TRP A 390 -9.40 1.48 6.02
CA TRP A 390 -8.56 2.60 5.64
C TRP A 390 -7.73 3.15 6.81
N MET A 391 -8.31 3.26 7.99
CA MET A 391 -7.57 3.68 9.19
C MET A 391 -6.48 2.68 9.57
N GLU A 392 -6.75 1.37 9.44
CA GLU A 392 -5.77 0.31 9.70
C GLU A 392 -4.59 0.42 8.73
N ILE A 393 -4.85 0.61 7.44
CA ILE A 393 -3.84 0.77 6.38
C ILE A 393 -2.96 2.00 6.60
N VAL A 394 -3.57 3.16 6.88
CA VAL A 394 -2.80 4.39 7.13
C VAL A 394 -1.87 4.24 8.33
N ARG A 395 -2.35 3.64 9.42
CA ARG A 395 -1.53 3.37 10.61
C ARG A 395 -0.41 2.37 10.34
N GLN A 396 -0.72 1.28 9.65
CA GLN A 396 0.23 0.23 9.29
C GLN A 396 1.41 0.79 8.47
N ASN A 397 1.10 1.62 7.47
CA ASN A 397 2.06 2.07 6.47
C ASN A 397 2.64 3.48 6.75
N TYR A 398 2.27 4.10 7.88
CA TYR A 398 2.64 5.49 8.21
C TYR A 398 4.13 5.77 8.12
N ASN A 399 4.97 4.85 8.60
CA ASN A 399 6.42 5.08 8.73
C ASN A 399 7.19 4.97 7.41
N HIS A 400 6.59 4.46 6.32
CA HIS A 400 7.27 4.30 5.03
C HIS A 400 7.56 5.64 4.35
N PRO A 401 8.83 6.04 4.15
CA PRO A 401 9.16 7.31 3.49
C PRO A 401 8.80 7.34 2.01
N CYS A 402 8.75 6.21 1.32
CA CYS A 402 8.36 6.14 -0.09
C CYS A 402 6.92 6.59 -0.34
N ILE A 403 6.01 6.38 0.62
CA ILE A 403 4.63 6.87 0.49
C ILE A 403 4.62 8.38 0.61
N ILE A 404 4.25 9.05 -0.48
CA ILE A 404 4.20 10.52 -0.57
C ILE A 404 2.78 11.06 -0.70
N THR A 405 1.79 10.21 -0.95
CA THR A 405 0.39 10.60 -1.16
C THR A 405 -0.53 9.45 -0.74
N TRP A 406 -1.64 9.79 -0.08
CA TRP A 406 -2.74 8.89 0.23
C TRP A 406 -3.88 9.11 -0.76
N THR A 407 -4.40 8.02 -1.34
CA THR A 407 -5.49 8.06 -2.33
C THR A 407 -6.61 7.10 -1.90
N PRO A 408 -7.54 7.56 -1.02
CA PRO A 408 -8.62 6.70 -0.53
C PRO A 408 -9.54 6.18 -1.62
N MET A 409 -9.91 7.00 -2.61
CA MET A 409 -10.90 6.63 -3.64
C MET A 409 -10.36 6.91 -5.04
N ASN A 410 -10.87 6.18 -6.01
CA ASN A 410 -10.56 6.32 -7.42
C ASN A 410 -11.86 6.38 -8.24
N GLU A 411 -11.95 7.34 -9.17
CA GLU A 411 -12.99 7.42 -10.21
C GLU A 411 -14.42 7.36 -9.68
N SER A 412 -14.65 7.87 -8.49
CA SER A 412 -15.95 7.87 -7.82
C SER A 412 -16.54 6.47 -7.59
N TRP A 413 -15.73 5.40 -7.66
CA TRP A 413 -16.18 4.07 -7.28
C TRP A 413 -16.56 4.05 -5.80
N GLY A 414 -17.74 3.50 -5.49
CA GLY A 414 -18.32 3.52 -4.15
C GLY A 414 -19.05 4.81 -3.75
N VAL A 415 -18.83 5.90 -4.50
CA VAL A 415 -19.48 7.21 -4.33
C VAL A 415 -19.97 7.75 -5.68
N SER A 416 -20.68 6.93 -6.43
CA SER A 416 -21.00 7.15 -7.84
C SER A 416 -21.86 8.38 -8.15
N GLN A 417 -22.46 9.00 -7.14
CA GLN A 417 -23.27 10.22 -7.25
C GLN A 417 -22.61 11.42 -6.53
N ILE A 418 -21.32 11.36 -6.27
CA ILE A 418 -20.54 12.39 -5.56
C ILE A 418 -20.67 13.78 -6.23
N GLU A 419 -20.85 13.83 -7.54
CA GLU A 419 -21.06 15.09 -8.27
C GLU A 419 -22.16 15.94 -7.63
N THR A 420 -23.28 15.33 -7.24
CA THR A 420 -24.49 16.06 -6.78
C THR A 420 -24.98 15.64 -5.38
N ARG A 421 -24.69 14.44 -4.94
CA ARG A 421 -25.25 13.85 -3.72
C ARG A 421 -24.46 14.24 -2.47
N LYS A 422 -25.03 15.11 -1.63
CA LYS A 422 -24.36 15.66 -0.46
C LYS A 422 -23.86 14.60 0.54
N VAL A 423 -24.57 13.49 0.73
CA VAL A 423 -24.13 12.45 1.68
C VAL A 423 -22.85 11.76 1.20
N GLU A 424 -22.66 11.56 -0.11
CA GLU A 424 -21.42 11.00 -0.67
C GLU A 424 -20.28 12.03 -0.62
N GLN A 425 -20.60 13.32 -0.87
CA GLN A 425 -19.64 14.42 -0.68
C GLN A 425 -19.15 14.50 0.77
N HIS A 426 -20.07 14.45 1.75
CA HIS A 426 -19.70 14.45 3.17
C HIS A 426 -18.88 13.22 3.57
N PHE A 427 -19.14 12.07 2.96
CA PHE A 427 -18.32 10.89 3.22
C PHE A 427 -16.88 11.08 2.74
N THR A 428 -16.68 11.61 1.53
CA THR A 428 -15.32 11.90 1.03
C THR A 428 -14.61 12.97 1.86
N GLU A 429 -15.31 14.01 2.29
CA GLU A 429 -14.77 15.00 3.24
C GLU A 429 -14.37 14.36 4.57
N ALA A 430 -15.23 13.48 5.13
CA ALA A 430 -14.94 12.76 6.36
C ALA A 430 -13.68 11.89 6.22
N VAL A 431 -13.52 11.16 5.11
CA VAL A 431 -12.33 10.36 4.83
C VAL A 431 -11.08 11.23 4.68
N TYR A 432 -11.19 12.37 4.01
CA TYR A 432 -10.08 13.34 3.92
C TYR A 432 -9.62 13.79 5.30
N TYR A 433 -10.51 14.32 6.13
CA TYR A 433 -10.14 14.82 7.46
C TYR A 433 -9.72 13.72 8.42
N LEU A 434 -10.30 12.53 8.29
CA LEU A 434 -9.85 11.35 9.02
C LEU A 434 -8.40 10.99 8.68
N THR A 435 -8.06 10.95 7.39
CA THR A 435 -6.70 10.70 6.94
C THR A 435 -5.73 11.76 7.46
N LYS A 436 -6.11 13.05 7.36
CA LYS A 436 -5.31 14.17 7.89
C LYS A 436 -5.16 14.13 9.41
N SER A 437 -6.12 13.55 10.14
CA SER A 437 -6.00 13.37 11.60
C SER A 437 -5.02 12.26 11.99
N LEU A 438 -4.80 11.30 11.11
CA LEU A 438 -3.82 10.22 11.29
C LEU A 438 -2.45 10.60 10.75
N ASP A 439 -2.40 11.35 9.65
CA ASP A 439 -1.18 11.78 8.97
C ASP A 439 -1.29 13.22 8.47
N THR A 440 -0.63 14.14 9.16
CA THR A 440 -0.57 15.55 8.80
C THR A 440 0.50 15.88 7.77
N MET A 441 1.43 14.95 7.50
CA MET A 441 2.59 15.19 6.63
C MET A 441 2.24 15.06 5.14
N ARG A 442 1.46 14.02 4.79
CA ARG A 442 1.24 13.66 3.40
C ARG A 442 0.00 14.34 2.83
N PRO A 443 0.05 14.77 1.56
CA PRO A 443 -1.14 15.16 0.83
C PRO A 443 -2.10 13.98 0.64
N VAL A 444 -3.38 14.34 0.50
CA VAL A 444 -4.49 13.41 0.27
C VAL A 444 -5.21 13.80 -1.02
N ILE A 445 -5.32 12.85 -1.93
CA ILE A 445 -6.19 12.92 -3.11
C ILE A 445 -7.42 12.08 -2.78
N VAL A 446 -8.50 12.74 -2.39
CA VAL A 446 -9.65 12.02 -1.81
C VAL A 446 -10.37 11.12 -2.81
N ASN A 447 -10.44 11.54 -4.08
CA ASN A 447 -11.03 10.81 -5.19
C ASN A 447 -10.20 11.07 -6.44
N ASP A 448 -9.37 10.12 -6.85
CA ASP A 448 -8.47 10.33 -7.98
C ASP A 448 -9.23 10.35 -9.32
N GLY A 449 -8.85 11.28 -10.18
CA GLY A 449 -9.29 11.36 -11.57
C GLY A 449 -10.34 12.41 -11.90
N TRP A 450 -11.32 12.64 -11.02
CA TRP A 450 -12.41 13.62 -11.25
C TRP A 450 -13.28 13.83 -10.00
N GLU A 451 -14.28 14.75 -10.14
CA GLU A 451 -15.34 15.00 -9.14
C GLU A 451 -14.78 15.22 -7.72
N HIS A 452 -13.64 15.94 -7.63
CA HIS A 452 -13.00 16.23 -6.34
C HIS A 452 -13.91 17.04 -5.43
N THR A 453 -13.98 16.64 -4.17
CA THR A 453 -14.47 17.46 -3.07
C THR A 453 -13.29 18.22 -2.43
N VAL A 454 -12.83 17.83 -1.26
CA VAL A 454 -11.63 18.37 -0.63
C VAL A 454 -10.45 17.48 -0.98
N SER A 455 -9.46 18.01 -1.71
CA SER A 455 -8.22 17.31 -2.06
C SER A 455 -7.04 18.27 -1.99
N ASP A 456 -5.87 17.79 -1.58
CA ASP A 456 -4.64 18.57 -1.58
C ASP A 456 -4.04 18.73 -2.99
N ILE A 457 -4.31 17.78 -3.87
CA ILE A 457 -3.89 17.75 -5.27
C ILE A 457 -5.14 17.48 -6.12
N ILE A 458 -5.31 18.19 -7.23
CA ILE A 458 -6.35 17.91 -8.22
C ILE A 458 -5.77 16.99 -9.29
N THR A 459 -6.45 15.90 -9.53
CA THR A 459 -6.03 14.88 -10.48
C THR A 459 -7.08 14.69 -11.58
N LEU A 460 -6.61 14.34 -12.77
CA LEU A 460 -7.45 14.23 -13.95
C LEU A 460 -7.07 12.98 -14.73
N HIS A 461 -8.07 12.22 -15.22
CA HIS A 461 -7.90 11.09 -16.12
C HIS A 461 -8.28 11.49 -17.54
N ASP A 462 -7.42 11.22 -18.50
CA ASP A 462 -7.66 11.53 -19.90
C ASP A 462 -6.91 10.58 -20.83
N TYR A 463 -7.66 9.68 -21.45
CA TYR A 463 -7.14 8.67 -22.39
C TYR A 463 -7.17 9.13 -23.85
N GLU A 464 -7.07 10.43 -24.10
CA GLU A 464 -6.94 10.97 -25.46
C GLU A 464 -5.70 10.38 -26.17
N GLU A 465 -5.88 9.85 -27.35
CA GLU A 465 -4.83 9.18 -28.11
C GLU A 465 -3.99 10.10 -29.02
N VAL A 466 -4.37 11.37 -29.13
CA VAL A 466 -3.71 12.39 -29.96
C VAL A 466 -3.14 13.49 -29.08
N GLY A 467 -1.80 13.61 -29.05
CA GLY A 467 -1.11 14.55 -28.19
C GLY A 467 -1.50 16.01 -28.38
N ASP A 468 -1.66 16.47 -29.62
CA ASP A 468 -2.11 17.83 -29.92
C ASP A 468 -3.52 18.13 -29.37
N THR A 469 -4.43 17.17 -29.44
CA THR A 469 -5.79 17.29 -28.90
C THR A 469 -5.75 17.39 -27.37
N LEU A 470 -4.97 16.49 -26.73
CA LEU A 470 -4.78 16.50 -25.29
C LEU A 470 -4.16 17.82 -24.84
N TYR A 471 -3.07 18.26 -25.44
CA TYR A 471 -2.39 19.51 -25.10
C TYR A 471 -3.30 20.73 -25.22
N LYS A 472 -4.07 20.86 -26.32
CA LYS A 472 -5.03 21.94 -26.52
C LYS A 472 -6.12 21.93 -25.47
N ARG A 473 -6.68 20.77 -25.13
CA ARG A 473 -7.69 20.63 -24.08
C ARG A 473 -7.21 21.27 -22.77
N TYR A 474 -6.00 20.96 -22.35
CA TYR A 474 -5.46 21.46 -21.08
C TYR A 474 -4.83 22.86 -21.14
N THR A 475 -4.61 23.43 -22.30
CA THR A 475 -4.07 24.80 -22.42
C THR A 475 -5.11 25.84 -22.81
N GLU A 476 -5.96 25.53 -23.77
CA GLU A 476 -7.00 26.46 -24.27
C GLU A 476 -8.23 26.50 -23.36
N TYR A 477 -8.57 25.37 -22.71
CA TYR A 477 -9.79 25.20 -21.91
C TYR A 477 -9.52 25.04 -20.40
N LYS A 478 -8.32 25.39 -19.92
CA LYS A 478 -7.90 25.21 -18.52
C LYS A 478 -8.93 25.74 -17.52
N ASP A 479 -9.41 26.96 -17.71
CA ASP A 479 -10.31 27.61 -16.76
C ASP A 479 -11.70 26.96 -16.72
N GLN A 480 -12.10 26.27 -17.79
CA GLN A 480 -13.34 25.49 -17.86
C GLN A 480 -13.17 24.12 -17.21
N ILE A 481 -12.02 23.43 -17.45
CA ILE A 481 -11.73 22.12 -16.89
C ILE A 481 -11.67 22.16 -15.37
N LEU A 482 -11.06 23.21 -14.79
CA LEU A 482 -10.89 23.34 -13.34
C LEU A 482 -12.15 23.91 -12.65
N THR A 483 -13.30 23.48 -13.11
CA THR A 483 -14.62 23.85 -12.58
C THR A 483 -15.48 22.60 -12.35
N THR A 484 -16.77 22.82 -12.15
CA THR A 484 -17.80 21.76 -12.12
C THR A 484 -18.39 21.47 -13.51
N GLU A 485 -17.85 22.07 -14.58
CA GLU A 485 -18.27 21.79 -15.95
C GLU A 485 -17.63 20.47 -16.44
N VAL A 486 -18.38 19.72 -17.24
CA VAL A 486 -17.88 18.50 -17.85
C VAL A 486 -16.77 18.82 -18.86
N TYR A 487 -15.59 18.24 -18.68
CA TYR A 487 -14.45 18.49 -19.55
C TYR A 487 -14.15 17.32 -20.50
N HIS A 488 -14.30 16.07 -20.03
CA HIS A 488 -13.99 14.85 -20.78
C HIS A 488 -14.76 13.65 -20.22
N SER A 489 -15.11 12.68 -21.09
CA SER A 489 -15.76 11.42 -20.71
C SER A 489 -17.00 11.55 -19.82
N GLY A 490 -17.73 12.66 -19.91
CA GLY A 490 -18.91 12.94 -19.09
C GLY A 490 -18.60 13.30 -17.63
N LYS A 491 -17.35 13.68 -17.32
CA LYS A 491 -16.88 13.99 -15.97
C LYS A 491 -16.43 15.44 -15.82
N SER A 492 -16.59 15.99 -14.63
CA SER A 492 -16.06 17.28 -14.20
C SER A 492 -14.88 17.09 -13.24
N ALA A 493 -13.95 18.04 -13.20
CA ALA A 493 -12.83 17.97 -12.27
C ALA A 493 -13.27 18.10 -10.80
N LEU A 494 -14.33 18.88 -10.54
CA LEU A 494 -14.82 19.18 -9.20
C LEU A 494 -16.28 18.76 -9.06
N ALA A 495 -16.65 18.24 -7.90
CA ALA A 495 -18.04 18.00 -7.54
C ALA A 495 -18.80 19.31 -7.33
N ASN A 496 -20.11 19.31 -7.53
CA ASN A 496 -20.96 20.50 -7.39
C ASN A 496 -20.87 21.10 -5.97
N GLY A 497 -20.54 22.36 -5.90
CA GLY A 497 -20.37 23.12 -4.65
C GLY A 497 -18.91 23.20 -4.18
N TYR A 498 -17.96 22.71 -4.97
CA TYR A 498 -16.53 22.83 -4.72
C TYR A 498 -15.86 23.71 -5.78
N GLU A 499 -14.73 24.30 -5.41
CA GLU A 499 -13.99 25.25 -6.24
C GLU A 499 -12.50 24.90 -6.24
N TYR A 500 -11.84 25.12 -7.38
CA TYR A 500 -10.38 25.05 -7.48
C TYR A 500 -9.75 26.22 -6.69
N LYS A 501 -8.80 25.90 -5.82
CA LYS A 501 -8.15 26.86 -4.90
C LYS A 501 -6.66 27.07 -5.19
N GLY A 502 -6.20 26.66 -6.39
CA GLY A 502 -4.79 26.78 -6.76
C GLY A 502 -3.93 25.57 -6.35
N GLN A 503 -4.55 24.43 -6.07
CA GLN A 503 -3.84 23.19 -5.76
C GLN A 503 -2.96 22.74 -6.94
N PRO A 504 -1.91 21.92 -6.69
CA PRO A 504 -1.17 21.23 -7.75
C PRO A 504 -2.10 20.38 -8.61
N ILE A 505 -1.74 20.20 -9.88
CA ILE A 505 -2.49 19.38 -10.84
C ILE A 505 -1.60 18.30 -11.41
N ILE A 506 -2.13 17.09 -11.50
CA ILE A 506 -1.47 15.91 -12.11
C ILE A 506 -2.47 15.22 -13.04
N ILE A 507 -2.02 14.84 -14.22
CA ILE A 507 -2.73 13.88 -15.08
C ILE A 507 -2.39 12.49 -14.55
N SER A 508 -3.27 11.94 -13.72
CA SER A 508 -3.00 10.73 -12.94
C SER A 508 -3.39 9.42 -13.62
N GLU A 509 -4.07 9.50 -14.76
CA GLU A 509 -4.20 8.40 -15.72
C GLU A 509 -4.24 8.94 -17.14
N TYR A 510 -3.41 8.36 -18.01
CA TYR A 510 -3.43 8.63 -19.45
C TYR A 510 -2.74 7.48 -20.19
N GLY A 511 -2.89 7.46 -21.50
CA GLY A 511 -2.25 6.48 -22.36
C GLY A 511 -3.06 5.21 -22.50
N GLY A 512 -2.77 4.19 -21.74
CA GLY A 512 -3.50 2.92 -21.77
C GLY A 512 -3.49 2.24 -23.15
N ILE A 513 -2.38 2.35 -23.89
CA ILE A 513 -2.29 1.93 -25.27
C ILE A 513 -2.32 0.40 -25.37
N ALA A 514 -3.40 -0.15 -25.94
CA ALA A 514 -3.48 -1.58 -26.22
C ALA A 514 -2.45 -2.01 -27.27
N PHE A 515 -1.57 -2.94 -26.90
CA PHE A 515 -0.55 -3.49 -27.77
C PHE A 515 -0.22 -4.95 -27.43
N ASN A 516 -0.53 -5.86 -28.34
CA ASN A 516 -0.08 -7.25 -28.34
C ASN A 516 -0.14 -7.81 -29.77
N ASN A 517 0.34 -9.05 -29.97
CA ASN A 517 0.44 -9.70 -31.26
C ASN A 517 -0.84 -10.47 -31.69
N ASP A 518 -1.87 -10.50 -30.87
CA ASP A 518 -3.14 -11.17 -31.16
C ASP A 518 -4.33 -10.20 -31.05
N ASP A 519 -5.53 -10.65 -31.40
CA ASP A 519 -6.73 -9.82 -31.34
C ASP A 519 -7.43 -9.86 -29.97
N SER A 520 -6.85 -10.52 -28.98
CA SER A 520 -7.41 -10.62 -27.64
C SER A 520 -7.15 -9.37 -26.78
N GLY A 521 -7.99 -9.16 -25.79
CA GLY A 521 -7.84 -8.10 -24.80
C GLY A 521 -8.19 -6.70 -25.32
N TRP A 522 -8.07 -5.72 -24.42
CA TRP A 522 -8.45 -4.34 -24.67
C TRP A 522 -7.49 -3.33 -24.02
N GLY A 523 -7.62 -2.07 -24.38
CA GLY A 523 -7.01 -0.90 -23.79
C GLY A 523 -7.72 0.35 -24.30
N TYR A 524 -7.21 1.52 -24.02
CA TYR A 524 -7.84 2.79 -24.35
C TYR A 524 -7.46 3.25 -25.76
N GLY A 525 -8.43 3.87 -26.45
CA GLY A 525 -8.28 4.32 -27.83
C GLY A 525 -8.15 3.17 -28.85
N ASN A 526 -7.56 3.44 -30.00
CA ASN A 526 -7.34 2.44 -31.03
C ASN A 526 -6.15 1.53 -30.66
N LYS A 527 -6.30 0.21 -30.82
CA LYS A 527 -5.20 -0.73 -30.66
C LYS A 527 -4.11 -0.45 -31.70
N VAL A 528 -2.85 -0.48 -31.27
CA VAL A 528 -1.69 -0.40 -32.16
C VAL A 528 -1.16 -1.80 -32.47
N ASN A 529 -0.59 -1.99 -33.67
CA ASN A 529 -0.18 -3.29 -34.16
C ASN A 529 1.33 -3.45 -34.31
N THR A 530 2.10 -2.37 -34.21
CA THR A 530 3.55 -2.39 -34.33
C THR A 530 4.20 -1.67 -33.13
N LYS A 531 5.46 -2.03 -32.86
CA LYS A 531 6.26 -1.33 -31.84
C LYS A 531 6.46 0.15 -32.20
N GLU A 532 6.67 0.42 -33.47
CA GLU A 532 6.87 1.77 -34.01
C GLU A 532 5.64 2.66 -33.78
N ASP A 533 4.45 2.15 -34.04
CA ASP A 533 3.19 2.87 -33.78
C ASP A 533 2.98 3.08 -32.29
N PHE A 534 3.30 2.07 -31.46
CA PHE A 534 3.26 2.19 -30.00
C PHE A 534 4.17 3.32 -29.53
N ILE A 535 5.46 3.27 -29.90
CA ILE A 535 6.48 4.27 -29.48
C ILE A 535 6.07 5.67 -29.93
N LYS A 536 5.62 5.81 -31.18
CA LYS A 536 5.17 7.09 -31.72
C LYS A 536 4.00 7.68 -30.92
N ARG A 537 2.99 6.89 -30.60
CA ARG A 537 1.83 7.34 -29.84
C ARG A 537 2.21 7.63 -28.40
N PHE A 538 3.04 6.78 -27.78
CA PHE A 538 3.53 6.99 -26.42
C PHE A 538 4.32 8.30 -26.32
N ASP A 539 5.24 8.58 -27.25
CA ASP A 539 6.01 9.83 -27.30
C ASP A 539 5.09 11.04 -27.51
N ASP A 540 4.13 10.98 -28.44
CA ASP A 540 3.23 12.07 -28.75
C ASP A 540 2.41 12.49 -27.51
N ILE A 541 1.72 11.54 -26.88
CA ILE A 541 0.85 11.85 -25.71
C ILE A 541 1.66 12.19 -24.46
N THR A 542 2.76 11.48 -24.19
CA THR A 542 3.61 11.75 -23.01
C THR A 542 4.28 13.13 -23.12
N THR A 543 4.77 13.47 -24.31
CA THR A 543 5.34 14.80 -24.57
C THR A 543 4.25 15.89 -24.44
N ALA A 544 3.01 15.63 -24.87
CA ALA A 544 1.89 16.56 -24.71
C ALA A 544 1.59 16.85 -23.23
N VAL A 545 1.46 15.81 -22.41
CA VAL A 545 1.24 15.96 -20.95
C VAL A 545 2.37 16.74 -20.30
N LYS A 546 3.62 16.40 -20.61
CA LYS A 546 4.81 17.08 -20.06
C LYS A 546 4.94 18.56 -20.46
N LYS A 547 4.33 18.96 -21.56
CA LYS A 547 4.28 20.37 -22.00
C LYS A 547 3.25 21.21 -21.28
N ILE A 548 2.27 20.61 -20.58
CA ILE A 548 1.24 21.37 -19.85
C ILE A 548 1.93 22.16 -18.73
N PRO A 549 1.88 23.52 -18.76
CA PRO A 549 2.80 24.34 -17.96
C PRO A 549 2.51 24.35 -16.46
N TYR A 550 1.38 23.83 -16.03
CA TYR A 550 0.92 23.82 -14.63
C TYR A 550 0.78 22.41 -14.05
N CYS A 551 1.07 21.36 -14.82
CA CYS A 551 1.08 19.99 -14.30
C CYS A 551 2.37 19.67 -13.55
N CYS A 552 2.25 19.15 -12.33
CA CYS A 552 3.36 18.76 -11.46
C CYS A 552 3.82 17.32 -11.68
N GLY A 553 3.23 16.60 -12.63
CA GLY A 553 3.56 15.22 -12.90
C GLY A 553 2.53 14.53 -13.78
N PHE A 554 2.78 13.27 -14.02
CA PHE A 554 1.89 12.38 -14.77
C PHE A 554 1.94 10.95 -14.20
N CYS A 555 0.92 10.15 -14.51
CA CYS A 555 0.92 8.71 -14.26
C CYS A 555 0.40 7.96 -15.50
N TYR A 556 1.27 7.20 -16.13
CA TYR A 556 0.93 6.41 -17.33
C TYR A 556 0.22 5.11 -16.93
N THR A 557 -0.81 4.70 -17.67
CA THR A 557 -1.52 3.45 -17.53
C THR A 557 -1.05 2.46 -18.58
N GLN A 558 -0.29 1.33 -18.30
CA GLN A 558 0.12 0.89 -16.97
C GLN A 558 1.45 0.11 -17.01
N VAL A 559 1.92 -0.41 -15.85
CA VAL A 559 3.17 -1.18 -15.74
C VAL A 559 3.14 -2.46 -16.55
N SER A 560 2.16 -3.32 -16.31
CA SER A 560 2.02 -4.62 -16.96
C SER A 560 0.60 -4.88 -17.40
N ASP A 561 0.44 -5.77 -18.37
CA ASP A 561 -0.87 -6.33 -18.68
C ASP A 561 -1.48 -6.98 -17.44
N VAL A 562 -2.80 -6.96 -17.36
CA VAL A 562 -3.56 -7.67 -16.33
C VAL A 562 -4.72 -8.42 -17.00
N GLN A 563 -4.57 -9.72 -17.17
CA GLN A 563 -5.56 -10.61 -17.77
C GLN A 563 -6.08 -10.08 -19.13
N GLN A 564 -7.34 -9.63 -19.22
CA GLN A 564 -7.92 -9.09 -20.46
C GLN A 564 -7.48 -7.66 -20.82
N GLU A 565 -6.83 -6.94 -19.90
CA GLU A 565 -6.34 -5.57 -20.12
C GLU A 565 -4.88 -5.60 -20.58
N ILE A 566 -4.65 -5.26 -21.87
CA ILE A 566 -3.36 -5.49 -22.56
C ILE A 566 -2.62 -4.17 -22.88
N ASN A 567 -2.70 -3.21 -22.00
CA ASN A 567 -2.13 -1.87 -22.16
C ASN A 567 -0.89 -1.60 -21.30
N GLY A 568 -0.31 -2.66 -20.71
CA GLY A 568 0.96 -2.57 -19.97
C GLY A 568 2.17 -2.27 -20.87
N LEU A 569 3.21 -1.65 -20.30
CA LEU A 569 4.53 -1.55 -20.91
C LEU A 569 5.27 -2.90 -20.88
N MET A 570 4.84 -3.79 -20.01
CA MET A 570 5.26 -5.19 -19.92
C MET A 570 4.07 -6.13 -20.12
N ASP A 571 4.35 -7.37 -20.51
CA ASP A 571 3.36 -8.44 -20.46
C ASP A 571 3.17 -8.98 -19.01
N MET A 572 2.29 -9.96 -18.81
CA MET A 572 2.08 -10.56 -17.49
C MET A 572 3.28 -11.39 -16.98
N GLU A 573 4.20 -11.79 -17.84
CA GLU A 573 5.47 -12.42 -17.51
C GLU A 573 6.57 -11.39 -17.17
N ARG A 574 6.24 -10.09 -17.18
CA ARG A 574 7.17 -8.98 -16.94
C ARG A 574 8.24 -8.80 -18.04
N ASN A 575 8.00 -9.28 -19.27
CA ASN A 575 8.83 -8.95 -20.41
C ASN A 575 8.43 -7.57 -20.94
N PHE A 576 9.42 -6.73 -21.24
CA PHE A 576 9.18 -5.44 -21.89
C PHE A 576 8.60 -5.64 -23.30
N LYS A 577 7.50 -4.95 -23.62
CA LYS A 577 6.89 -4.99 -24.95
C LYS A 577 7.67 -4.15 -25.98
N VAL A 578 8.37 -3.13 -25.50
CA VAL A 578 9.27 -2.27 -26.26
C VAL A 578 10.56 -2.07 -25.48
N GLU A 579 11.61 -1.64 -26.13
CA GLU A 579 12.91 -1.43 -25.51
C GLU A 579 12.81 -0.37 -24.40
N PRO A 580 13.17 -0.69 -23.13
CA PRO A 580 12.95 0.19 -21.98
C PRO A 580 13.72 1.52 -22.10
N GLU A 581 14.88 1.55 -22.76
CA GLU A 581 15.69 2.75 -22.95
C GLU A 581 14.96 3.82 -23.79
N ILE A 582 14.10 3.40 -24.72
CA ILE A 582 13.28 4.33 -25.53
C ILE A 582 12.22 4.99 -24.66
N ILE A 583 11.54 4.20 -23.83
CA ILE A 583 10.54 4.71 -22.88
C ILE A 583 11.21 5.63 -21.84
N GLN A 584 12.36 5.22 -21.33
CA GLN A 584 13.16 6.03 -20.39
C GLN A 584 13.51 7.39 -21.00
N GLU A 585 14.04 7.43 -22.22
CA GLU A 585 14.40 8.67 -22.91
C GLU A 585 13.19 9.61 -23.05
N ILE A 586 12.02 9.09 -23.42
CA ILE A 586 10.79 9.89 -23.53
C ILE A 586 10.36 10.43 -22.16
N ASN A 587 10.38 9.59 -21.12
CA ASN A 587 9.98 9.96 -19.77
C ASN A 587 10.91 11.01 -19.15
N GLU A 588 12.23 10.88 -19.35
CA GLU A 588 13.23 11.77 -18.74
C GLU A 588 13.53 13.02 -19.58
N ARG A 589 13.15 13.02 -20.86
CA ARG A 589 13.35 14.17 -21.76
C ARG A 589 12.78 15.45 -21.16
N LYS A 590 13.59 16.48 -21.01
CA LYS A 590 13.18 17.77 -20.44
C LYS A 590 12.37 18.58 -21.44
N VAL A 591 11.12 18.86 -21.13
CA VAL A 591 10.19 19.64 -21.97
C VAL A 591 9.41 20.67 -21.15
N GLY A 592 8.96 21.74 -21.81
CA GLY A 592 8.06 22.74 -21.20
C GLY A 592 8.67 23.49 -20.02
N TYR A 593 7.82 23.90 -19.10
CA TYR A 593 8.17 24.68 -17.89
C TYR A 593 9.17 23.93 -16.98
N TRP A 594 9.00 22.64 -16.87
CA TRP A 594 9.81 21.80 -15.99
C TRP A 594 11.27 21.61 -16.46
N ARG A 595 11.64 22.12 -17.64
CA ARG A 595 13.07 22.21 -18.08
C ARG A 595 13.97 22.90 -17.05
N THR A 596 13.40 23.80 -16.23
CA THR A 596 14.13 24.62 -15.27
C THR A 596 14.35 23.92 -13.93
N PHE A 597 13.54 22.90 -13.60
CA PHE A 597 13.53 22.24 -12.30
C PHE A 597 13.95 20.76 -12.33
N MET A 598 14.21 20.21 -13.50
CA MET A 598 14.65 18.82 -13.67
C MET A 598 16.18 18.68 -13.77
#